data_0457df6119794821fa003a11748dc566
#
_entry.id   0457df6119794821fa003a11748dc566
#
_cell.length_a   1.000
_cell.length_b   1.000
_cell.length_c   1.000
_cell.angle_alpha   90.00
_cell.angle_beta   90.00
_cell.angle_gamma   90.00
#
_symmetry.space_group_name_H-M   'P 1'
#
loop_
_entity.id
_entity.type
_entity.pdbx_description
1 polymer ?
#
loop_
_entity_poly.entity_id
_entity_poly.type
_entity_poly.pdbx_seq_one_letter_code
_entity_poly.pdbx_strand_id
1 'polypeptide(L)'
;TRIHYLDEGPKDGEIIFLLHGEPAWSYLFRKMIPTLTSKGFRVIAPDMVGFGKSDKYISINDYSHQMHVDKMAELIIRLDLNNITAHVHDWGGLVGLRVIAEEPHRFDRVIASNTSLIATGRGFLNDLRSYILPYIFKLTIWLQGPASWEEFIGGNGFTNWIRYSRYADNIDVGGVMQTLGSVSEEERFAYEAPYPNATYKAGAQIFPYLIPSELRKNEMAYRDVFEKWDKPFLIANTDNDPVTGNNPQMVKSLKRIPTAQEIVIKGPGHFCLLYTSPSPRDLMRS
;
A
#
# COMPACT_ATOMS: atom_id res chain seq x y z
N THR A 1 10.80 -18.24 -2.83
CA THR A 1 10.80 -16.81 -3.17
C THR A 1 11.64 -16.04 -2.16
N ARG A 2 12.61 -15.28 -2.65
CA ARG A 2 13.45 -14.42 -1.82
C ARG A 2 12.73 -13.07 -1.62
N ILE A 3 12.63 -12.65 -0.37
CA ILE A 3 12.16 -11.32 0.02
C ILE A 3 13.39 -10.51 0.47
N HIS A 4 13.61 -9.37 -0.17
CA HIS A 4 14.55 -8.37 0.33
C HIS A 4 13.84 -7.51 1.37
N TYR A 5 14.54 -7.14 2.42
CA TYR A 5 14.07 -6.18 3.41
C TYR A 5 15.25 -5.41 4.02
N LEU A 6 15.00 -4.18 4.42
CA LEU A 6 15.90 -3.41 5.26
C LEU A 6 15.61 -3.74 6.72
N ASP A 7 16.67 -3.88 7.53
CA ASP A 7 16.61 -4.11 8.98
C ASP A 7 17.63 -3.20 9.64
N GLU A 8 17.22 -1.98 9.94
CA GLU A 8 18.06 -0.88 10.36
C GLU A 8 17.75 -0.46 11.80
N GLY A 9 18.76 0.08 12.48
CA GLY A 9 18.69 0.49 13.89
C GLY A 9 19.06 -0.59 14.89
N PRO A 10 18.91 -0.33 16.21
CA PRO A 10 19.26 -1.26 17.26
C PRO A 10 18.37 -2.50 17.23
N LYS A 11 18.97 -3.69 17.36
CA LYS A 11 18.24 -4.97 17.25
C LYS A 11 17.25 -5.23 18.38
N ASP A 12 17.44 -4.58 19.50
CA ASP A 12 16.58 -4.58 20.69
C ASP A 12 15.62 -3.38 20.74
N GLY A 13 15.64 -2.52 19.72
CA GLY A 13 14.73 -1.38 19.60
C GLY A 13 13.28 -1.80 19.33
N GLU A 14 12.33 -0.94 19.73
CA GLU A 14 10.91 -1.11 19.39
C GLU A 14 10.75 -1.17 17.86
N ILE A 15 10.00 -2.16 17.37
CA ILE A 15 9.92 -2.48 15.96
C ILE A 15 8.92 -1.56 15.24
N ILE A 16 9.39 -0.91 14.18
CA ILE A 16 8.54 -0.24 13.19
C ILE A 16 8.61 -1.00 11.87
N PHE A 17 7.48 -1.55 11.46
CA PHE A 17 7.32 -2.27 10.20
C PHE A 17 6.73 -1.32 9.15
N LEU A 18 7.48 -1.05 8.08
CA LEU A 18 7.10 -0.12 7.02
C LEU A 18 6.75 -0.88 5.75
N LEU A 19 5.48 -0.87 5.33
CA LEU A 19 5.05 -1.58 4.13
C LEU A 19 4.64 -0.59 3.03
N HIS A 20 5.38 -0.62 1.92
CA HIS A 20 5.20 0.25 0.77
C HIS A 20 3.98 -0.15 -0.06
N GLY A 21 3.52 0.81 -0.89
CA GLY A 21 2.50 0.59 -1.89
C GLY A 21 3.03 0.45 -3.32
N GLU A 22 2.13 0.50 -4.27
CA GLU A 22 2.38 0.33 -5.69
C GLU A 22 2.54 1.74 -6.35
N PRO A 23 3.50 1.92 -7.28
CA PRO A 23 4.55 0.99 -7.71
C PRO A 23 5.90 1.19 -7.00
N ALA A 24 5.85 1.64 -5.75
CA ALA A 24 7.03 1.93 -4.94
C ALA A 24 7.71 0.64 -4.41
N TRP A 25 8.77 0.82 -3.62
CA TRP A 25 9.50 -0.20 -2.89
C TRP A 25 10.10 0.42 -1.62
N SER A 26 10.88 -0.29 -0.83
CA SER A 26 11.42 0.21 0.45
C SER A 26 12.17 1.55 0.34
N TYR A 27 12.64 1.92 -0.85
CA TYR A 27 13.21 3.24 -1.16
C TYR A 27 12.27 4.42 -0.83
N LEU A 28 10.95 4.16 -0.81
CA LEU A 28 9.95 5.14 -0.36
C LEU A 28 10.27 5.69 1.03
N PHE A 29 10.79 4.84 1.90
CA PHE A 29 11.05 5.16 3.30
C PHE A 29 12.46 5.70 3.59
N ARG A 30 13.28 5.94 2.54
CA ARG A 30 14.68 6.36 2.68
C ARG A 30 14.91 7.60 3.56
N LYS A 31 13.93 8.50 3.64
CA LYS A 31 13.98 9.69 4.49
C LYS A 31 13.46 9.43 5.91
N MET A 32 12.53 8.48 6.08
CA MET A 32 11.96 8.11 7.37
C MET A 32 12.92 7.23 8.21
N ILE A 33 13.54 6.26 7.57
CA ILE A 33 14.40 5.28 8.25
C ILE A 33 15.48 5.94 9.11
N PRO A 34 16.30 6.89 8.60
CA PRO A 34 17.31 7.54 9.44
C PRO A 34 16.73 8.30 10.64
N THR A 35 15.55 8.92 10.47
CA THR A 35 14.87 9.64 11.55
C THR A 35 14.38 8.69 12.63
N LEU A 36 13.83 7.55 12.26
CA LEU A 36 13.32 6.55 13.20
C LEU A 36 14.47 5.85 13.94
N THR A 37 15.50 5.42 13.21
CA THR A 37 16.64 4.74 13.80
C THR A 37 17.46 5.64 14.75
N SER A 38 17.57 6.95 14.43
CA SER A 38 18.21 7.91 15.33
C SER A 38 17.46 8.10 16.66
N LYS A 39 16.17 7.72 16.71
CA LYS A 39 15.35 7.72 17.93
C LYS A 39 15.33 6.37 18.66
N GLY A 40 16.15 5.41 18.20
CA GLY A 40 16.29 4.10 18.83
C GLY A 40 15.29 3.03 18.37
N PHE A 41 14.50 3.30 17.32
CA PHE A 41 13.63 2.28 16.76
C PHE A 41 14.41 1.31 15.83
N ARG A 42 13.99 0.04 15.84
CA ARG A 42 14.37 -0.93 14.82
C ARG A 42 13.35 -0.86 13.68
N VAL A 43 13.82 -0.59 12.48
CA VAL A 43 12.97 -0.43 11.30
C VAL A 43 13.11 -1.64 10.38
N ILE A 44 12.00 -2.30 10.09
CA ILE A 44 11.90 -3.39 9.11
C ILE A 44 11.09 -2.88 7.92
N ALA A 45 11.71 -2.81 6.74
CA ALA A 45 11.05 -2.34 5.52
C ALA A 45 11.25 -3.33 4.37
N PRO A 46 10.32 -4.28 4.17
CA PRO A 46 10.41 -5.26 3.09
C PRO A 46 10.02 -4.66 1.75
N ASP A 47 10.57 -5.26 0.68
CA ASP A 47 10.06 -5.13 -0.68
C ASP A 47 9.07 -6.27 -0.96
N MET A 48 7.85 -5.97 -1.35
CA MET A 48 6.90 -7.01 -1.76
C MET A 48 7.40 -7.75 -3.01
N VAL A 49 6.96 -9.00 -3.20
CA VAL A 49 7.28 -9.79 -4.40
C VAL A 49 6.88 -9.00 -5.65
N GLY A 50 7.76 -8.92 -6.62
CA GLY A 50 7.55 -8.12 -7.83
C GLY A 50 8.10 -6.70 -7.75
N PHE A 51 8.57 -6.24 -6.57
CA PHE A 51 9.04 -4.88 -6.35
C PHE A 51 10.46 -4.85 -5.77
N GLY A 52 11.09 -3.68 -5.86
CA GLY A 52 12.40 -3.42 -5.27
C GLY A 52 13.43 -4.50 -5.58
N LYS A 53 14.11 -4.99 -4.56
CA LYS A 53 15.16 -6.03 -4.68
C LYS A 53 14.65 -7.45 -4.40
N SER A 54 13.34 -7.63 -4.16
CA SER A 54 12.70 -8.95 -4.02
C SER A 54 12.59 -9.66 -5.37
N ASP A 55 12.40 -10.97 -5.34
CA ASP A 55 12.15 -11.77 -6.53
C ASP A 55 10.94 -11.24 -7.31
N LYS A 56 11.02 -11.36 -8.63
CA LYS A 56 9.97 -10.92 -9.55
C LYS A 56 9.54 -12.08 -10.42
N TYR A 57 8.25 -12.44 -10.34
CA TYR A 57 7.64 -13.37 -11.28
C TYR A 57 7.41 -12.64 -12.61
N ILE A 58 7.56 -13.36 -13.71
CA ILE A 58 7.45 -12.78 -15.05
C ILE A 58 6.04 -12.88 -15.65
N SER A 59 5.17 -13.65 -15.01
CA SER A 59 3.77 -13.77 -15.41
C SER A 59 2.87 -13.02 -14.42
N ILE A 60 1.99 -12.18 -14.94
CA ILE A 60 0.95 -11.51 -14.16
C ILE A 60 0.01 -12.48 -13.44
N ASN A 61 -0.11 -13.72 -13.93
CA ASN A 61 -0.97 -14.75 -13.35
C ASN A 61 -0.38 -15.39 -12.08
N ASP A 62 0.91 -15.17 -11.82
CA ASP A 62 1.60 -15.68 -10.64
C ASP A 62 1.41 -14.77 -9.41
N TYR A 63 0.76 -13.62 -9.61
CA TYR A 63 0.47 -12.66 -8.55
C TYR A 63 -0.99 -12.75 -8.11
N SER A 64 -1.19 -12.71 -6.80
CA SER A 64 -2.50 -12.53 -6.20
C SER A 64 -2.37 -11.70 -4.92
N HIS A 65 -3.45 -11.05 -4.50
CA HIS A 65 -3.45 -10.31 -3.23
C HIS A 65 -3.10 -11.24 -2.06
N GLN A 66 -3.69 -12.46 -2.02
CA GLN A 66 -3.41 -13.43 -0.95
C GLN A 66 -1.93 -13.86 -0.94
N MET A 67 -1.30 -14.05 -2.10
CA MET A 67 0.13 -14.38 -2.17
C MET A 67 0.98 -13.30 -1.47
N HIS A 68 0.67 -12.02 -1.65
CA HIS A 68 1.39 -10.94 -0.95
C HIS A 68 1.13 -10.97 0.56
N VAL A 69 -0.10 -11.22 0.98
CA VAL A 69 -0.45 -11.40 2.40
C VAL A 69 0.36 -12.55 3.00
N ASP A 70 0.31 -13.73 2.37
CA ASP A 70 1.02 -14.92 2.85
C ASP A 70 2.53 -14.69 2.96
N LYS A 71 3.12 -14.00 1.98
CA LYS A 71 4.57 -13.71 1.97
C LYS A 71 4.98 -12.71 3.04
N MET A 72 4.17 -11.70 3.32
CA MET A 72 4.46 -10.75 4.39
C MET A 72 4.22 -11.35 5.77
N ALA A 73 3.18 -12.15 5.95
CA ALA A 73 2.96 -12.91 7.18
C ALA A 73 4.11 -13.90 7.45
N GLU A 74 4.52 -14.66 6.42
CA GLU A 74 5.66 -15.58 6.50
C GLU A 74 6.95 -14.85 6.92
N LEU A 75 7.22 -13.67 6.38
CA LEU A 75 8.38 -12.85 6.76
C LEU A 75 8.34 -12.47 8.24
N ILE A 76 7.21 -11.95 8.72
CA ILE A 76 7.02 -11.54 10.11
C ILE A 76 7.22 -12.72 11.07
N ILE A 77 6.65 -13.89 10.74
CA ILE A 77 6.76 -15.11 11.53
C ILE A 77 8.23 -15.61 11.55
N ARG A 78 8.90 -15.67 10.38
CA ARG A 78 10.29 -16.15 10.28
C ARG A 78 11.29 -15.27 11.00
N LEU A 79 11.05 -13.95 11.04
CA LEU A 79 11.87 -13.00 11.79
C LEU A 79 11.47 -12.90 13.27
N ASP A 80 10.44 -13.65 13.67
CA ASP A 80 9.81 -13.62 15.00
C ASP A 80 9.55 -12.18 15.51
N LEU A 81 9.01 -11.34 14.63
CA LEU A 81 8.68 -9.96 14.98
C LEU A 81 7.43 -9.93 15.86
N ASN A 82 7.53 -9.21 16.97
CA ASN A 82 6.47 -9.04 17.96
C ASN A 82 6.42 -7.57 18.42
N ASN A 83 5.35 -7.15 19.05
CA ASN A 83 5.15 -5.77 19.53
C ASN A 83 5.34 -4.72 18.42
N ILE A 84 4.84 -5.04 17.23
CA ILE A 84 5.08 -4.26 16.01
C ILE A 84 4.20 -3.00 16.00
N THR A 85 4.82 -1.85 15.73
CA THR A 85 4.12 -0.69 15.20
C THR A 85 4.15 -0.77 13.68
N ALA A 86 3.02 -1.04 13.05
CA ALA A 86 2.92 -1.10 11.59
C ALA A 86 2.62 0.28 11.00
N HIS A 87 3.39 0.73 10.03
CA HIS A 87 3.04 1.84 9.14
C HIS A 87 2.85 1.29 7.73
N VAL A 88 1.62 1.35 7.26
CA VAL A 88 1.20 0.79 5.97
C VAL A 88 0.66 1.89 5.07
N HIS A 89 1.12 1.92 3.82
CA HIS A 89 0.80 2.96 2.85
C HIS A 89 0.28 2.34 1.56
N ASP A 90 -0.80 2.88 0.98
CA ASP A 90 -1.37 2.46 -0.30
C ASP A 90 -1.64 0.94 -0.34
N TRP A 91 -1.10 0.19 -1.31
CA TRP A 91 -1.18 -1.27 -1.36
C TRP A 91 -0.55 -1.95 -0.15
N GLY A 92 0.45 -1.33 0.46
CA GLY A 92 0.98 -1.80 1.74
C GLY A 92 -0.09 -1.84 2.82
N GLY A 93 -1.11 -0.97 2.74
CA GLY A 93 -2.27 -1.03 3.62
C GLY A 93 -3.24 -2.15 3.24
N LEU A 94 -3.56 -2.33 1.96
CA LEU A 94 -4.43 -3.41 1.51
C LEU A 94 -3.89 -4.80 1.90
N VAL A 95 -2.58 -4.99 1.75
CA VAL A 95 -1.87 -6.22 2.16
C VAL A 95 -1.65 -6.26 3.66
N GLY A 96 -1.08 -5.18 4.25
CA GLY A 96 -0.65 -5.15 5.64
C GLY A 96 -1.80 -5.26 6.64
N LEU A 97 -2.96 -4.63 6.36
CA LEU A 97 -4.14 -4.79 7.22
C LEU A 97 -4.66 -6.24 7.20
N ARG A 98 -4.51 -6.95 6.09
CA ARG A 98 -4.83 -8.38 6.05
C ARG A 98 -3.83 -9.21 6.87
N VAL A 99 -2.53 -8.91 6.76
CA VAL A 99 -1.48 -9.54 7.60
C VAL A 99 -1.74 -9.28 9.08
N ILE A 100 -2.10 -8.04 9.46
CA ILE A 100 -2.47 -7.70 10.84
C ILE A 100 -3.68 -8.51 11.30
N ALA A 101 -4.67 -8.72 10.44
CA ALA A 101 -5.84 -9.52 10.77
C ALA A 101 -5.54 -11.03 10.91
N GLU A 102 -4.54 -11.55 10.21
CA GLU A 102 -4.11 -12.95 10.34
C GLU A 102 -3.21 -13.18 11.58
N GLU A 103 -2.41 -12.17 11.98
CA GLU A 103 -1.44 -12.25 13.09
C GLU A 103 -1.65 -11.11 14.13
N PRO A 104 -2.88 -10.85 14.63
CA PRO A 104 -3.20 -9.62 15.38
C PRO A 104 -2.43 -9.50 16.70
N HIS A 105 -1.98 -10.62 17.26
CA HIS A 105 -1.23 -10.65 18.52
C HIS A 105 0.19 -10.07 18.39
N ARG A 106 0.76 -10.02 17.20
CA ARG A 106 2.10 -9.49 16.92
C ARG A 106 2.16 -7.97 16.80
N PHE A 107 1.02 -7.31 16.68
CA PHE A 107 0.94 -5.87 16.43
C PHE A 107 0.37 -5.12 17.64
N ASP A 108 1.04 -4.04 18.02
CA ASP A 108 0.64 -3.16 19.11
C ASP A 108 0.01 -1.85 18.63
N ARG A 109 0.40 -1.36 17.45
CA ARG A 109 -0.10 -0.10 16.90
C ARG A 109 -0.16 -0.18 15.38
N VAL A 110 -1.09 0.55 14.79
CA VAL A 110 -1.25 0.65 13.34
C VAL A 110 -1.31 2.12 12.91
N ILE A 111 -0.55 2.47 11.89
CA ILE A 111 -0.63 3.73 11.17
C ILE A 111 -0.99 3.40 9.71
N ALA A 112 -2.17 3.78 9.28
CA ALA A 112 -2.66 3.57 7.93
C ALA A 112 -2.66 4.91 7.17
N SER A 113 -1.79 5.05 6.17
CA SER A 113 -1.61 6.28 5.40
C SER A 113 -2.06 6.10 3.95
N ASN A 114 -2.95 6.98 3.48
CA ASN A 114 -3.43 6.99 2.09
C ASN A 114 -3.77 5.58 1.59
N THR A 115 -4.55 4.85 2.36
CA THR A 115 -4.91 3.45 2.11
C THR A 115 -6.32 3.14 2.57
N SER A 116 -6.73 1.89 2.38
CA SER A 116 -8.07 1.40 2.69
C SER A 116 -8.05 -0.06 3.15
N LEU A 117 -9.06 -0.44 3.89
CA LEU A 117 -9.52 -1.83 3.98
C LEU A 117 -10.91 -1.87 3.33
N ILE A 118 -10.98 -2.27 2.07
CA ILE A 118 -12.23 -2.26 1.31
C ILE A 118 -13.13 -3.37 1.82
N ALA A 119 -14.09 -3.02 2.67
CA ALA A 119 -15.09 -3.91 3.23
C ALA A 119 -16.50 -3.44 2.84
N THR A 120 -17.35 -4.38 2.43
CA THR A 120 -18.69 -4.10 1.91
C THR A 120 -19.73 -3.83 3.01
N GLY A 121 -19.43 -4.20 4.25
CA GLY A 121 -20.35 -4.12 5.39
C GLY A 121 -21.22 -5.37 5.56
N ARG A 122 -21.99 -5.43 6.66
CA ARG A 122 -22.82 -6.57 7.02
C ARG A 122 -24.12 -6.63 6.21
N GLY A 123 -24.64 -7.85 6.05
CA GLY A 123 -25.95 -8.15 5.52
C GLY A 123 -25.92 -8.91 4.19
N PHE A 124 -26.97 -9.69 3.94
CA PHE A 124 -27.08 -10.59 2.80
C PHE A 124 -26.75 -9.92 1.45
N LEU A 125 -27.24 -8.68 1.22
CA LEU A 125 -26.94 -7.97 -0.02
C LEU A 125 -25.46 -7.59 -0.14
N ASN A 126 -24.80 -7.24 0.96
CA ASN A 126 -23.39 -6.91 0.95
C ASN A 126 -22.53 -8.17 0.80
N ASP A 127 -22.94 -9.26 1.42
CA ASP A 127 -22.29 -10.56 1.23
C ASP A 127 -22.38 -10.98 -0.24
N LEU A 128 -23.56 -10.87 -0.87
CA LEU A 128 -23.75 -11.15 -2.29
C LEU A 128 -22.88 -10.22 -3.17
N ARG A 129 -22.84 -8.92 -2.86
CA ARG A 129 -21.98 -7.95 -3.55
C ARG A 129 -20.51 -8.33 -3.49
N SER A 130 -20.03 -8.80 -2.35
CA SER A 130 -18.61 -9.19 -2.20
C SER A 130 -18.20 -10.34 -3.12
N TYR A 131 -19.15 -11.17 -3.54
CA TYR A 131 -18.94 -12.24 -4.53
C TYR A 131 -19.03 -11.73 -5.97
N ILE A 132 -20.00 -10.88 -6.26
CA ILE A 132 -20.34 -10.50 -7.64
C ILE A 132 -19.46 -9.35 -8.15
N LEU A 133 -19.19 -8.34 -7.31
CA LEU A 133 -18.45 -7.15 -7.72
C LEU A 133 -17.07 -7.44 -8.32
N PRO A 134 -16.27 -8.41 -7.83
CA PRO A 134 -15.00 -8.75 -8.47
C PRO A 134 -15.14 -9.17 -9.93
N TYR A 135 -16.18 -9.95 -10.25
CA TYR A 135 -16.43 -10.41 -11.62
C TYR A 135 -16.93 -9.29 -12.52
N ILE A 136 -17.87 -8.47 -12.03
CA ILE A 136 -18.36 -7.28 -12.75
C ILE A 136 -17.19 -6.33 -13.04
N PHE A 137 -16.36 -6.06 -12.06
CA PHE A 137 -15.20 -5.21 -12.22
C PHE A 137 -14.24 -5.73 -13.29
N LYS A 138 -13.86 -7.02 -13.21
CA LYS A 138 -12.98 -7.65 -14.19
C LYS A 138 -13.55 -7.61 -15.60
N LEU A 139 -14.85 -7.89 -15.74
CA LEU A 139 -15.56 -7.81 -17.01
C LEU A 139 -15.57 -6.35 -17.54
N THR A 140 -15.82 -5.37 -16.69
CA THR A 140 -15.80 -3.95 -17.06
C THR A 140 -14.43 -3.52 -17.59
N ILE A 141 -13.35 -3.87 -16.88
CA ILE A 141 -11.98 -3.57 -17.32
C ILE A 141 -11.68 -4.25 -18.66
N TRP A 142 -12.09 -5.50 -18.84
CA TRP A 142 -11.89 -6.23 -20.09
C TRP A 142 -12.66 -5.60 -21.26
N LEU A 143 -13.94 -5.21 -21.06
CA LEU A 143 -14.76 -4.58 -22.09
C LEU A 143 -14.24 -3.18 -22.49
N GLN A 144 -13.69 -2.43 -21.55
CA GLN A 144 -13.12 -1.11 -21.80
C GLN A 144 -11.78 -1.18 -22.52
N GLY A 145 -11.04 -2.31 -22.40
CA GLY A 145 -9.73 -2.50 -23.00
C GLY A 145 -8.63 -1.61 -22.40
N PRO A 146 -7.49 -1.47 -23.09
CA PRO A 146 -6.35 -0.66 -22.63
C PRO A 146 -6.71 0.82 -22.51
N ALA A 147 -5.99 1.53 -21.62
CA ALA A 147 -5.96 2.98 -21.58
C ALA A 147 -4.56 3.46 -21.93
N SER A 148 -4.46 4.62 -22.60
CA SER A 148 -3.18 5.25 -22.88
C SER A 148 -2.60 5.95 -21.63
N TRP A 149 -1.33 6.35 -21.71
CA TRP A 149 -0.71 7.19 -20.70
C TRP A 149 -1.45 8.52 -20.51
N GLU A 150 -1.84 9.14 -21.62
CA GLU A 150 -2.59 10.41 -21.62
C GLU A 150 -3.96 10.26 -20.95
N GLU A 151 -4.66 9.14 -21.16
CA GLU A 151 -5.93 8.86 -20.47
C GLU A 151 -5.73 8.66 -18.97
N PHE A 152 -4.61 8.04 -18.57
CA PHE A 152 -4.28 7.88 -17.15
C PHE A 152 -4.00 9.23 -16.49
N ILE A 153 -3.08 10.04 -17.04
CA ILE A 153 -2.70 11.33 -16.47
C ILE A 153 -3.78 12.40 -16.61
N GLY A 154 -4.69 12.28 -17.59
CA GLY A 154 -5.81 13.20 -17.83
C GLY A 154 -6.90 13.17 -16.77
N GLY A 155 -6.77 12.34 -15.74
CA GLY A 155 -7.56 12.46 -14.51
C GLY A 155 -8.93 11.81 -14.51
N ASN A 156 -9.26 10.98 -15.47
CA ASN A 156 -10.57 10.31 -15.53
C ASN A 156 -10.68 9.05 -14.66
N GLY A 157 -10.13 9.14 -13.46
CA GLY A 157 -10.41 8.19 -12.40
C GLY A 157 -9.48 6.98 -12.34
N PHE A 158 -9.58 6.30 -11.22
CA PHE A 158 -8.79 5.13 -10.83
C PHE A 158 -8.89 3.98 -11.85
N THR A 159 -10.00 3.87 -12.59
CA THR A 159 -10.20 2.87 -13.63
C THR A 159 -9.19 2.98 -14.77
N ASN A 160 -8.82 4.20 -15.18
CA ASN A 160 -7.82 4.39 -16.23
C ASN A 160 -6.41 3.98 -15.78
N TRP A 161 -6.08 4.19 -14.50
CA TRP A 161 -4.87 3.66 -13.90
C TRP A 161 -4.81 2.13 -14.01
N ILE A 162 -5.90 1.45 -13.62
CA ILE A 162 -5.99 -0.02 -13.69
C ILE A 162 -5.88 -0.53 -15.13
N ARG A 163 -6.54 0.14 -16.08
CA ARG A 163 -6.48 -0.22 -17.50
C ARG A 163 -5.08 -0.01 -18.07
N TYR A 164 -4.48 1.16 -17.81
CA TYR A 164 -3.12 1.46 -18.22
C TYR A 164 -2.13 0.43 -17.65
N SER A 165 -2.10 0.24 -16.35
CA SER A 165 -1.15 -0.67 -15.72
C SER A 165 -1.30 -2.10 -16.25
N ARG A 166 -2.54 -2.60 -16.35
CA ARG A 166 -2.85 -3.98 -16.74
C ARG A 166 -2.44 -4.32 -18.17
N TYR A 167 -2.54 -3.35 -19.09
CA TYR A 167 -2.38 -3.57 -20.53
C TYR A 167 -1.15 -2.89 -21.13
N ALA A 168 -0.39 -2.10 -20.39
CA ALA A 168 0.84 -1.49 -20.90
C ALA A 168 1.88 -2.56 -21.26
N ASP A 169 2.48 -2.47 -22.45
CA ASP A 169 3.58 -3.34 -22.84
C ASP A 169 4.81 -3.16 -21.93
N ASN A 170 5.00 -1.94 -21.45
CA ASN A 170 6.04 -1.58 -20.50
C ASN A 170 5.55 -0.43 -19.63
N ILE A 171 5.06 -0.76 -18.42
CA ILE A 171 4.62 0.27 -17.47
C ILE A 171 5.80 1.17 -17.06
N ASP A 172 5.63 2.49 -17.18
CA ASP A 172 6.62 3.47 -16.73
C ASP A 172 6.49 3.70 -15.23
N VAL A 173 7.10 2.84 -14.42
CA VAL A 173 7.07 2.91 -12.96
C VAL A 173 7.60 4.24 -12.45
N GLY A 174 8.74 4.68 -12.99
CA GLY A 174 9.33 5.97 -12.61
C GLY A 174 8.44 7.15 -12.98
N GLY A 175 7.79 7.12 -14.15
CA GLY A 175 6.84 8.14 -14.59
C GLY A 175 5.59 8.20 -13.72
N VAL A 176 5.06 7.06 -13.29
CA VAL A 176 3.95 7.00 -12.32
C VAL A 176 4.34 7.68 -11.01
N MET A 177 5.51 7.35 -10.48
CA MET A 177 6.02 7.98 -9.24
C MET A 177 6.23 9.48 -9.41
N GLN A 178 6.67 9.94 -10.57
CA GLN A 178 6.84 11.36 -10.87
C GLN A 178 5.50 12.09 -10.96
N THR A 179 4.50 11.46 -11.57
CA THR A 179 3.16 12.04 -11.73
C THR A 179 2.40 12.12 -10.40
N LEU A 180 2.44 11.08 -9.58
CA LEU A 180 1.67 11.00 -8.33
C LEU A 180 2.46 11.45 -7.08
N GLY A 181 3.78 11.49 -7.15
CA GLY A 181 4.66 11.75 -6.01
C GLY A 181 5.55 12.97 -6.14
N SER A 182 5.55 13.65 -7.30
CA SER A 182 6.42 14.81 -7.56
C SER A 182 7.90 14.54 -7.24
N VAL A 183 8.41 13.38 -7.65
CA VAL A 183 9.81 12.99 -7.46
C VAL A 183 10.71 13.66 -8.50
N SER A 184 11.99 13.86 -8.16
CA SER A 184 12.99 14.35 -9.11
C SER A 184 13.30 13.32 -10.21
N GLU A 185 13.98 13.74 -11.28
CA GLU A 185 14.46 12.81 -12.33
C GLU A 185 15.37 11.72 -11.75
N GLU A 186 16.25 12.07 -10.83
CA GLU A 186 17.13 11.10 -10.17
C GLU A 186 16.33 10.08 -9.37
N GLU A 187 15.33 10.53 -8.61
CA GLU A 187 14.43 9.67 -7.86
C GLU A 187 13.56 8.81 -8.80
N ARG A 188 13.13 9.35 -9.94
CA ARG A 188 12.42 8.60 -10.99
C ARG A 188 13.24 7.40 -11.46
N PHE A 189 14.51 7.61 -11.77
CA PHE A 189 15.42 6.52 -12.14
C PHE A 189 15.59 5.48 -11.01
N ALA A 190 15.63 5.92 -9.74
CA ALA A 190 15.73 5.01 -8.61
C ALA A 190 14.49 4.10 -8.48
N TYR A 191 13.29 4.59 -8.80
CA TYR A 191 12.08 3.75 -8.82
C TYR A 191 12.03 2.81 -10.02
N GLU A 192 12.64 3.16 -11.15
CA GLU A 192 12.74 2.31 -12.34
C GLU A 192 13.86 1.24 -12.22
N ALA A 193 14.92 1.54 -11.49
CA ALA A 193 16.13 0.72 -11.38
C ALA A 193 15.93 -0.76 -11.00
N PRO A 194 14.92 -1.16 -10.17
CA PRO A 194 14.68 -2.56 -9.86
C PRO A 194 14.23 -3.42 -11.04
N TYR A 195 13.90 -2.83 -12.17
CA TYR A 195 13.30 -3.52 -13.31
C TYR A 195 14.26 -3.53 -14.52
N PRO A 196 15.00 -4.64 -14.78
CA PRO A 196 15.93 -4.71 -15.91
C PRO A 196 15.26 -4.52 -17.27
N ASN A 197 13.99 -4.94 -17.39
CA ASN A 197 13.17 -4.76 -18.59
C ASN A 197 11.69 -4.94 -18.26
N ALA A 198 10.80 -4.77 -19.25
CA ALA A 198 9.34 -4.86 -19.09
C ALA A 198 8.86 -6.19 -18.48
N THR A 199 9.53 -7.31 -18.77
CA THR A 199 9.13 -8.63 -18.26
C THR A 199 9.12 -8.69 -16.72
N TYR A 200 10.03 -7.97 -16.07
CA TYR A 200 10.12 -7.92 -14.61
C TYR A 200 9.10 -6.99 -13.95
N LYS A 201 8.28 -6.30 -14.73
CA LYS A 201 7.25 -5.36 -14.24
C LYS A 201 5.86 -6.02 -14.07
N ALA A 202 5.75 -7.33 -14.28
CA ALA A 202 4.47 -8.05 -14.18
C ALA A 202 3.75 -7.84 -12.83
N GLY A 203 4.48 -7.70 -11.73
CA GLY A 203 3.92 -7.35 -10.42
C GLY A 203 3.24 -5.99 -10.44
N ALA A 204 3.94 -4.94 -10.87
CA ALA A 204 3.39 -3.60 -10.97
C ALA A 204 2.21 -3.51 -11.95
N GLN A 205 2.27 -4.24 -13.07
CA GLN A 205 1.18 -4.28 -14.05
C GLN A 205 -0.13 -4.82 -13.46
N ILE A 206 -0.07 -5.88 -12.67
CA ILE A 206 -1.27 -6.58 -12.21
C ILE A 206 -1.85 -6.02 -10.91
N PHE A 207 -1.03 -5.37 -10.07
CA PHE A 207 -1.42 -4.99 -8.72
C PHE A 207 -2.73 -4.19 -8.67
N PRO A 208 -2.91 -3.10 -9.42
CA PRO A 208 -4.17 -2.33 -9.37
C PRO A 208 -5.40 -3.15 -9.75
N TYR A 209 -5.25 -4.14 -10.61
CA TYR A 209 -6.33 -5.04 -11.04
C TYR A 209 -6.75 -6.04 -9.96
N LEU A 210 -5.91 -6.29 -8.94
CA LEU A 210 -6.19 -7.22 -7.85
C LEU A 210 -7.09 -6.64 -6.75
N ILE A 211 -7.34 -5.32 -6.74
CA ILE A 211 -8.10 -4.63 -5.67
C ILE A 211 -9.41 -5.31 -5.30
N PRO A 212 -10.33 -5.64 -6.23
CA PRO A 212 -11.61 -6.20 -5.84
C PRO A 212 -11.56 -7.70 -5.54
N SER A 213 -10.43 -8.38 -5.78
CA SER A 213 -10.37 -9.84 -5.71
C SER A 213 -10.63 -10.41 -4.32
N GLU A 214 -10.41 -9.62 -3.26
CA GLU A 214 -10.44 -10.08 -1.87
C GLU A 214 -11.51 -9.41 -1.00
N LEU A 215 -12.54 -8.82 -1.60
CA LEU A 215 -13.59 -8.09 -0.87
C LEU A 215 -14.18 -8.92 0.28
N ARG A 216 -14.44 -10.21 0.06
CA ARG A 216 -14.96 -11.09 1.08
C ARG A 216 -13.99 -11.32 2.23
N LYS A 217 -12.73 -11.59 1.92
CA LYS A 217 -11.69 -11.79 2.94
C LYS A 217 -11.41 -10.51 3.71
N ASN A 218 -11.46 -9.35 3.05
CA ASN A 218 -11.36 -8.06 3.71
C ASN A 218 -12.52 -7.83 4.67
N GLU A 219 -13.74 -8.20 4.30
CA GLU A 219 -14.91 -8.12 5.18
C GLU A 219 -14.76 -9.03 6.40
N MET A 220 -14.27 -10.26 6.21
CA MET A 220 -13.98 -11.18 7.32
C MET A 220 -12.92 -10.59 8.25
N ALA A 221 -11.80 -10.11 7.70
CA ALA A 221 -10.73 -9.47 8.48
C ALA A 221 -11.27 -8.29 9.30
N TYR A 222 -12.15 -7.47 8.70
CA TYR A 222 -12.79 -6.37 9.40
C TYR A 222 -13.65 -6.86 10.57
N ARG A 223 -14.58 -7.79 10.33
CA ARG A 223 -15.53 -8.31 11.33
C ARG A 223 -14.85 -9.04 12.49
N ASP A 224 -13.84 -9.85 12.15
CA ASP A 224 -13.23 -10.76 13.11
C ASP A 224 -12.18 -10.07 13.99
N VAL A 225 -11.50 -9.07 13.44
CA VAL A 225 -10.37 -8.38 14.08
C VAL A 225 -10.63 -6.89 14.26
N PHE A 226 -10.80 -6.12 13.19
CA PHE A 226 -10.79 -4.65 13.28
C PHE A 226 -12.04 -4.06 13.95
N GLU A 227 -13.18 -4.71 13.87
CA GLU A 227 -14.40 -4.30 14.58
C GLU A 227 -14.26 -4.40 16.11
N LYS A 228 -13.28 -5.20 16.57
CA LYS A 228 -12.98 -5.44 17.99
C LYS A 228 -11.57 -4.94 18.37
N TRP A 229 -10.92 -4.21 17.46
CA TRP A 229 -9.55 -3.73 17.67
C TRP A 229 -9.50 -2.74 18.83
N ASP A 230 -8.70 -3.04 19.84
CA ASP A 230 -8.57 -2.28 21.09
C ASP A 230 -7.24 -1.56 21.26
N LYS A 231 -6.31 -1.77 20.28
CA LYS A 231 -4.99 -1.15 20.27
C LYS A 231 -5.00 0.17 19.47
N PRO A 232 -4.02 1.08 19.67
CA PRO A 232 -3.95 2.33 18.93
C PRO A 232 -3.99 2.14 17.41
N PHE A 233 -4.86 2.90 16.75
CA PHE A 233 -5.01 2.92 15.29
C PHE A 233 -5.06 4.36 14.80
N LEU A 234 -4.12 4.77 13.94
CA LEU A 234 -4.06 6.10 13.34
C LEU A 234 -4.33 6.02 11.83
N ILE A 235 -5.27 6.81 11.37
CA ILE A 235 -5.52 7.07 9.96
C ILE A 235 -4.83 8.39 9.61
N ALA A 236 -3.80 8.35 8.77
CA ALA A 236 -2.99 9.50 8.39
C ALA A 236 -3.10 9.76 6.88
N ASN A 237 -4.13 10.48 6.48
CA ASN A 237 -4.40 10.77 5.07
C ASN A 237 -3.94 12.17 4.69
N THR A 238 -3.74 12.39 3.39
CA THR A 238 -3.43 13.71 2.84
C THR A 238 -4.63 14.28 2.10
N ASP A 239 -4.80 15.60 2.11
CA ASP A 239 -5.93 16.30 1.48
C ASP A 239 -5.81 16.36 -0.06
N ASN A 240 -4.59 16.28 -0.60
CA ASN A 240 -4.31 16.31 -2.04
C ASN A 240 -4.06 14.93 -2.66
N ASP A 241 -4.44 13.84 -1.98
CA ASP A 241 -4.33 12.51 -2.54
C ASP A 241 -5.43 12.24 -3.59
N PRO A 242 -5.08 12.08 -4.88
CA PRO A 242 -6.08 11.82 -5.92
C PRO A 242 -6.68 10.40 -5.84
N VAL A 243 -6.06 9.49 -5.09
CA VAL A 243 -6.47 8.09 -4.97
C VAL A 243 -7.43 7.88 -3.82
N THR A 244 -7.07 8.34 -2.61
CA THR A 244 -7.87 8.10 -1.39
C THR A 244 -8.44 9.38 -0.78
N GLY A 245 -7.78 10.52 -0.95
CA GLY A 245 -8.10 11.76 -0.25
C GLY A 245 -9.48 12.34 -0.57
N ASN A 246 -9.95 12.20 -1.81
CA ASN A 246 -11.25 12.69 -2.26
C ASN A 246 -12.36 11.63 -2.24
N ASN A 247 -12.08 10.43 -1.71
CA ASN A 247 -13.06 9.34 -1.65
C ASN A 247 -13.32 8.88 -0.21
N PRO A 248 -14.30 9.50 0.49
CA PRO A 248 -14.64 9.12 1.87
C PRO A 248 -15.02 7.64 2.04
N GLN A 249 -15.44 6.96 0.96
CA GLN A 249 -15.80 5.54 1.01
C GLN A 249 -14.56 4.64 1.19
N MET A 250 -13.40 5.07 0.71
CA MET A 250 -12.14 4.32 0.84
C MET A 250 -11.72 4.16 2.30
N VAL A 251 -11.90 5.19 3.12
CA VAL A 251 -11.52 5.17 4.53
C VAL A 251 -12.66 4.82 5.48
N LYS A 252 -13.87 4.61 4.96
CA LYS A 252 -15.07 4.39 5.75
C LYS A 252 -14.96 3.23 6.73
N SER A 253 -14.38 2.12 6.31
CA SER A 253 -14.17 0.95 7.16
C SER A 253 -13.15 1.23 8.26
N LEU A 254 -12.07 1.95 7.93
CA LEU A 254 -11.03 2.30 8.91
C LEU A 254 -11.56 3.24 10.00
N LYS A 255 -12.40 4.22 9.63
CA LYS A 255 -13.05 5.14 10.59
C LYS A 255 -14.01 4.46 11.58
N ARG A 256 -14.44 3.23 11.30
CA ARG A 256 -15.31 2.43 12.16
C ARG A 256 -14.56 1.56 13.15
N ILE A 257 -13.23 1.51 13.09
CA ILE A 257 -12.38 0.81 14.04
C ILE A 257 -12.49 1.56 15.38
N PRO A 258 -12.79 0.89 16.53
CA PRO A 258 -13.13 1.55 17.78
C PRO A 258 -12.10 2.54 18.30
N THR A 259 -10.82 2.25 18.07
CA THR A 259 -9.69 3.07 18.53
C THR A 259 -9.14 4.03 17.47
N ALA A 260 -9.78 4.08 16.28
CA ALA A 260 -9.27 4.88 15.18
C ALA A 260 -9.29 6.38 15.49
N GLN A 261 -8.15 7.00 15.29
CA GLN A 261 -7.98 8.45 15.26
C GLN A 261 -7.60 8.86 13.84
N GLU A 262 -8.06 10.01 13.39
CA GLU A 262 -7.75 10.52 12.05
C GLU A 262 -6.98 11.83 12.13
N ILE A 263 -5.94 11.92 11.32
CA ILE A 263 -5.26 13.16 11.00
C ILE A 263 -5.26 13.39 9.49
N VAL A 264 -5.43 14.63 9.06
CA VAL A 264 -5.32 15.03 7.66
C VAL A 264 -4.09 15.92 7.51
N ILE A 265 -3.13 15.44 6.72
CA ILE A 265 -1.88 16.14 6.43
C ILE A 265 -2.11 17.03 5.21
N LYS A 266 -1.95 18.35 5.37
CA LYS A 266 -2.18 19.31 4.30
C LYS A 266 -0.98 19.41 3.35
N GLY A 267 -1.26 19.44 2.07
CA GLY A 267 -0.31 19.78 1.02
C GLY A 267 0.26 18.61 0.22
N PRO A 268 0.77 17.51 0.82
CA PRO A 268 1.33 16.40 0.07
C PRO A 268 0.27 15.63 -0.72
N GLY A 269 0.69 15.06 -1.88
CA GLY A 269 -0.13 14.13 -2.65
C GLY A 269 -0.13 12.69 -2.09
N HIS A 270 -0.41 11.72 -2.96
CA HIS A 270 -0.54 10.30 -2.59
C HIS A 270 0.71 9.75 -1.89
N PHE A 271 1.88 10.01 -2.43
CA PHE A 271 3.16 9.57 -1.84
C PHE A 271 3.70 10.57 -0.81
N CYS A 272 2.87 10.91 0.19
CA CYS A 272 3.21 11.89 1.24
C CYS A 272 4.51 11.58 1.98
N LEU A 273 4.91 10.32 2.04
CA LEU A 273 6.13 9.85 2.71
C LEU A 273 7.43 10.34 2.06
N LEU A 274 7.35 10.84 0.81
CA LEU A 274 8.47 11.48 0.13
C LEU A 274 8.82 12.85 0.72
N TYR A 275 7.84 13.49 1.38
CA TYR A 275 7.95 14.84 1.94
C TYR A 275 8.29 14.87 3.43
N THR A 276 8.69 13.76 4.03
CA THR A 276 8.89 13.58 5.46
C THR A 276 10.03 14.40 6.07
N SER A 277 10.01 15.70 5.82
CA SER A 277 10.61 16.70 6.68
C SER A 277 9.81 17.97 6.45
N PRO A 278 8.94 18.41 7.36
CA PRO A 278 8.63 19.83 7.38
C PRO A 278 10.00 20.50 7.52
N SER A 279 10.34 21.34 6.54
CA SER A 279 11.50 22.21 6.67
C SER A 279 11.34 22.94 8.02
N PRO A 280 12.43 23.22 8.77
CA PRO A 280 12.34 24.08 9.95
C PRO A 280 11.60 25.39 9.68
N ARG A 281 11.55 25.86 8.42
CA ARG A 281 10.77 27.02 7.97
C ARG A 281 9.27 26.78 7.95
N ASP A 282 8.81 25.54 7.76
CA ASP A 282 7.38 25.21 7.70
C ASP A 282 6.80 25.07 9.11
N LEU A 283 7.61 24.65 10.08
CA LEU A 283 7.26 24.61 11.51
C LEU A 283 7.19 26.00 12.15
N MET A 284 7.81 27.02 11.55
CA MET A 284 7.79 28.38 12.05
C MET A 284 6.65 29.23 11.46
N ARG A 285 5.80 28.68 10.60
CA ARG A 285 4.64 29.34 9.97
C ARG A 285 3.28 28.89 10.51
N SER A 286 3.24 28.00 11.48
CA SER A 286 2.02 27.53 12.17
C SER A 286 1.77 28.26 13.47
#